data_44ef55d9f2b9b847043c61a66a4d86b0
#
_entry.id   44ef55d9f2b9b847043c61a66a4d86b0
#
_cell.length_a   1.000
_cell.length_b   1.000
_cell.length_c   1.000
_cell.angle_alpha   90.00
_cell.angle_beta   90.00
_cell.angle_gamma   90.00
#
_symmetry.space_group_name_H-M   'P 1'
#
loop_
_entity.id
_entity.type
_entity.pdbx_description
1 polymer ?
#
loop_
_entity_poly.entity_id
_entity_poly.type
_entity_poly.pdbx_seq_one_letter_code
_entity_poly.pdbx_strand_id
1 'polypeptide(L)'
;MISSSSSSNLSSIFLQYTSTPATSIYVNQAVYGHFRNGLVMQNGETRKYAEDITIEAVPAYNTTPGREEFHPKGRDNGYILTLDGFRIYIAGDTEDIPEMANIKDIDVAFLPCNQPYTMTVDQVVNAAKIINPKVLFPYHYNDTPVHQINMKLYGSGIDVRIRDYK
;
A
#
# COMPACT_ATOMS: atom_id res chain seq x y z
N MET A 1 -3.83 -31.99 -13.82
CA MET A 1 -3.09 -30.75 -14.16
C MET A 1 -4.01 -29.60 -13.86
N ILE A 2 -3.88 -29.03 -12.70
CA ILE A 2 -4.68 -27.86 -12.28
C ILE A 2 -3.67 -26.73 -12.11
N SER A 3 -3.65 -25.83 -13.08
CA SER A 3 -2.94 -24.58 -13.04
C SER A 3 -3.65 -23.66 -12.06
N SER A 4 -3.16 -23.53 -10.86
CA SER A 4 -3.63 -22.53 -9.90
C SER A 4 -2.93 -21.21 -10.19
N SER A 5 -3.55 -20.39 -11.02
CA SER A 5 -3.20 -18.97 -11.12
C SER A 5 -3.71 -18.26 -9.86
N SER A 6 -2.84 -18.04 -8.90
CA SER A 6 -3.14 -17.20 -7.76
C SER A 6 -2.95 -15.71 -8.09
N SER A 7 -3.68 -15.22 -9.06
CA SER A 7 -3.96 -13.79 -9.20
C SER A 7 -5.10 -13.45 -8.24
N SER A 8 -4.83 -13.57 -6.98
CA SER A 8 -5.80 -13.43 -5.91
C SER A 8 -5.67 -12.03 -5.32
N ASN A 9 -6.74 -11.47 -5.16
CA ASN A 9 -7.59 -11.38 -4.02
C ASN A 9 -7.79 -9.99 -3.46
N LEU A 10 -7.11 -8.95 -3.96
CA LEU A 10 -7.52 -7.58 -3.63
C LEU A 10 -8.92 -7.28 -4.17
N SER A 11 -9.26 -7.81 -5.36
CA SER A 11 -10.61 -7.67 -5.93
C SER A 11 -11.69 -8.38 -5.10
N SER A 12 -11.37 -9.51 -4.46
CA SER A 12 -12.35 -10.27 -3.67
C SER A 12 -12.57 -9.68 -2.28
N ILE A 13 -11.56 -9.05 -1.68
CA ILE A 13 -11.70 -8.35 -0.40
C ILE A 13 -12.57 -7.10 -0.57
N PHE A 14 -12.40 -6.36 -1.67
CA PHE A 14 -13.24 -5.19 -1.97
C PHE A 14 -14.70 -5.55 -2.19
N LEU A 15 -15.01 -6.67 -2.80
CA LEU A 15 -16.39 -7.10 -3.04
C LEU A 15 -17.19 -7.43 -1.78
N GLN A 16 -16.54 -7.84 -0.69
CA GLN A 16 -17.24 -8.14 0.57
C GLN A 16 -17.70 -6.90 1.35
N TYR A 17 -17.08 -5.74 1.12
CA TYR A 17 -17.40 -4.49 1.85
C TYR A 17 -18.30 -3.52 1.07
N THR A 18 -18.69 -3.84 -0.15
CA THR A 18 -19.43 -2.93 -1.04
C THR A 18 -20.96 -3.01 -0.90
N SER A 19 -21.48 -3.55 0.19
CA SER A 19 -22.93 -3.82 0.32
C SER A 19 -23.77 -2.62 0.75
N THR A 20 -23.19 -1.45 1.01
CA THR A 20 -23.97 -0.25 1.33
C THR A 20 -23.96 0.74 0.16
N PRO A 21 -25.14 1.25 -0.28
CA PRO A 21 -25.24 2.19 -1.41
C PRO A 21 -24.47 3.49 -1.23
N ALA A 22 -24.04 3.79 0.00
CA ALA A 22 -23.34 5.03 0.37
C ALA A 22 -21.79 4.90 0.39
N THR A 23 -21.22 3.72 0.12
CA THR A 23 -19.76 3.53 0.15
C THR A 23 -19.11 4.06 -1.11
N SER A 24 -18.23 5.05 -0.97
CA SER A 24 -17.38 5.52 -2.08
C SER A 24 -16.15 4.61 -2.19
N ILE A 25 -15.90 4.11 -3.40
CA ILE A 25 -14.77 3.22 -3.67
C ILE A 25 -13.82 3.94 -4.61
N TYR A 26 -12.59 4.17 -4.16
CA TYR A 26 -11.54 4.77 -4.97
C TYR A 26 -10.65 3.68 -5.56
N VAL A 27 -10.42 3.74 -6.87
CA VAL A 27 -9.70 2.71 -7.63
C VAL A 27 -8.71 3.34 -8.60
N ASN A 28 -7.72 2.57 -9.05
CA ASN A 28 -6.93 2.94 -10.22
C ASN A 28 -7.64 2.54 -11.52
N GLN A 29 -7.13 2.99 -12.67
CA GLN A 29 -7.73 2.71 -13.98
C GLN A 29 -7.76 1.22 -14.33
N ALA A 30 -6.76 0.45 -13.90
CA ALA A 30 -6.68 -0.98 -14.17
C ALA A 30 -7.77 -1.74 -13.40
N VAL A 31 -7.97 -1.42 -12.12
CA VAL A 31 -9.05 -1.99 -11.30
C VAL A 31 -10.43 -1.58 -11.83
N TYR A 32 -10.61 -0.33 -12.29
CA TYR A 32 -11.86 0.14 -12.88
C TYR A 32 -12.27 -0.67 -14.13
N GLY A 33 -11.30 -1.15 -14.89
CA GLY A 33 -11.55 -2.04 -16.01
C GLY A 33 -12.32 -3.31 -15.65
N HIS A 34 -12.12 -3.82 -14.45
CA HIS A 34 -12.75 -5.02 -13.90
C HIS A 34 -13.92 -4.71 -12.96
N PHE A 35 -13.81 -3.61 -12.21
CA PHE A 35 -14.78 -3.17 -11.21
C PHE A 35 -15.29 -1.76 -11.54
N ARG A 36 -16.35 -1.68 -12.34
CA ARG A 36 -16.85 -0.41 -12.92
C ARG A 36 -17.65 0.47 -11.96
N ASN A 37 -17.66 0.17 -10.66
CA ASN A 37 -18.41 0.91 -9.66
C ASN A 37 -17.51 1.78 -8.75
N GLY A 38 -16.32 2.14 -9.24
CA GLY A 38 -15.33 2.93 -8.50
C GLY A 38 -15.15 4.34 -9.05
N LEU A 39 -14.61 5.21 -8.22
CA LEU A 39 -14.12 6.54 -8.59
C LEU A 39 -12.64 6.42 -8.93
N VAL A 40 -12.30 6.60 -10.21
CA VAL A 40 -10.90 6.47 -10.65
C VAL A 40 -10.07 7.60 -10.09
N MET A 41 -8.90 7.26 -9.55
CA MET A 41 -7.83 8.20 -9.19
C MET A 41 -6.52 7.82 -9.89
N GLN A 42 -5.79 8.82 -10.35
CA GLN A 42 -4.46 8.69 -10.93
C GLN A 42 -3.39 9.11 -9.92
N ASN A 43 -2.16 8.62 -10.10
CA ASN A 43 -1.04 9.05 -9.27
C ASN A 43 -0.92 10.58 -9.27
N GLY A 44 -0.78 11.18 -8.09
CA GLY A 44 -0.70 12.61 -7.88
C GLY A 44 -2.05 13.33 -7.69
N GLU A 45 -3.18 12.63 -7.88
CA GLU A 45 -4.48 13.23 -7.60
C GLU A 45 -4.79 13.26 -6.11
N THR A 46 -5.41 14.36 -5.67
CA THR A 46 -5.96 14.52 -4.33
C THR A 46 -7.45 14.80 -4.45
N ARG A 47 -8.26 14.11 -3.64
CA ARG A 47 -9.70 14.33 -3.56
C ARG A 47 -10.13 14.63 -2.13
N LYS A 48 -11.00 15.62 -1.99
CA LYS A 48 -11.68 15.93 -0.74
C LYS A 48 -12.95 15.07 -0.66
N TYR A 49 -13.03 14.22 0.36
CA TYR A 49 -14.21 13.39 0.62
C TYR A 49 -15.20 14.09 1.55
N ALA A 50 -14.68 14.77 2.59
CA ALA A 50 -15.43 15.59 3.54
C ALA A 50 -14.59 16.80 3.94
N GLU A 51 -15.06 17.63 4.84
CA GLU A 51 -14.38 18.88 5.22
C GLU A 51 -12.95 18.61 5.76
N ASP A 52 -12.84 17.57 6.55
CA ASP A 52 -11.64 17.12 7.26
C ASP A 52 -11.05 15.81 6.72
N ILE A 53 -11.58 15.28 5.60
CA ILE A 53 -11.12 14.02 5.00
C ILE A 53 -10.63 14.24 3.58
N THR A 54 -9.35 13.95 3.34
CA THR A 54 -8.76 13.92 2.00
C THR A 54 -8.13 12.57 1.69
N ILE A 55 -8.10 12.25 0.40
CA ILE A 55 -7.48 11.04 -0.15
C ILE A 55 -6.51 11.48 -1.25
N GLU A 56 -5.24 11.11 -1.11
CA GLU A 56 -4.19 11.35 -2.10
C GLU A 56 -3.81 10.01 -2.73
N ALA A 57 -3.79 9.92 -4.06
CA ALA A 57 -3.25 8.76 -4.77
C ALA A 57 -1.77 9.01 -5.06
N VAL A 58 -0.91 8.11 -4.63
CA VAL A 58 0.54 8.17 -4.81
C VAL A 58 1.02 6.98 -5.65
N PRO A 59 2.18 7.04 -6.31
CA PRO A 59 2.70 5.92 -7.08
C PRO A 59 2.92 4.66 -6.24
N ALA A 60 2.62 3.51 -6.85
CA ALA A 60 2.97 2.20 -6.35
C ALA A 60 3.47 1.35 -7.52
N TYR A 61 4.72 0.87 -7.47
CA TYR A 61 5.32 0.06 -8.54
C TYR A 61 6.59 -0.65 -8.08
N ASN A 62 7.07 -1.59 -8.89
CA ASN A 62 8.32 -2.28 -8.66
C ASN A 62 9.46 -1.69 -9.49
N THR A 63 10.67 -1.68 -8.93
CA THR A 63 11.90 -1.15 -9.53
C THR A 63 12.98 -2.19 -9.76
N THR A 64 12.89 -3.36 -9.10
CA THR A 64 13.88 -4.43 -9.23
C THR A 64 13.78 -5.08 -10.61
N PRO A 65 14.88 -5.22 -11.37
CA PRO A 65 14.89 -5.87 -12.68
C PRO A 65 14.22 -7.25 -12.65
N GLY A 66 13.25 -7.47 -13.55
CA GLY A 66 12.48 -8.70 -13.66
C GLY A 66 11.28 -8.78 -12.71
N ARG A 67 10.99 -7.73 -11.93
CA ARG A 67 9.80 -7.65 -11.09
C ARG A 67 8.84 -6.52 -11.49
N GLU A 68 9.27 -5.66 -12.41
CA GLU A 68 8.45 -4.51 -12.86
C GLU A 68 7.15 -4.96 -13.52
N GLU A 69 7.13 -6.18 -14.08
CA GLU A 69 5.94 -6.75 -14.71
C GLU A 69 4.79 -7.03 -13.72
N PHE A 70 5.10 -7.32 -12.45
CA PHE A 70 4.09 -7.51 -11.42
C PHE A 70 3.34 -6.21 -11.14
N HIS A 71 4.10 -5.11 -10.96
CA HIS A 71 3.56 -3.78 -10.66
C HIS A 71 4.31 -2.72 -11.48
N PRO A 72 3.92 -2.54 -12.77
CA PRO A 72 4.59 -1.58 -13.65
C PRO A 72 4.30 -0.15 -13.23
N LYS A 73 5.29 0.73 -13.41
CA LYS A 73 5.20 2.15 -13.08
C LYS A 73 4.02 2.82 -13.79
N GLY A 74 3.23 3.58 -13.02
CA GLY A 74 2.09 4.35 -13.52
C GLY A 74 0.76 3.58 -13.60
N ARG A 75 0.74 2.27 -13.26
CA ARG A 75 -0.50 1.48 -13.26
C ARG A 75 -1.22 1.51 -11.92
N ASP A 76 -0.47 1.31 -10.83
CA ASP A 76 -1.04 1.08 -9.50
C ASP A 76 -0.91 2.31 -8.59
N ASN A 77 -1.76 2.38 -7.58
CA ASN A 77 -1.77 3.44 -6.59
C ASN A 77 -1.49 2.90 -5.18
N GLY A 78 -0.67 3.62 -4.43
CA GLY A 78 -0.83 3.74 -2.99
C GLY A 78 -1.77 4.89 -2.65
N TYR A 79 -2.18 4.98 -1.40
CA TYR A 79 -3.08 6.04 -0.93
C TYR A 79 -2.61 6.64 0.39
N ILE A 80 -2.77 7.96 0.52
CA ILE A 80 -2.63 8.66 1.78
C ILE A 80 -4.01 9.19 2.16
N LEU A 81 -4.54 8.74 3.30
CA LEU A 81 -5.75 9.25 3.88
C LEU A 81 -5.38 10.24 4.97
N THR A 82 -5.94 11.44 4.91
CA THR A 82 -5.85 12.43 5.99
C THR A 82 -7.23 12.57 6.62
N LEU A 83 -7.29 12.33 7.94
CA LEU A 83 -8.51 12.35 8.74
C LEU A 83 -8.28 13.33 9.89
N ASP A 84 -8.80 14.55 9.81
CA ASP A 84 -8.57 15.60 10.81
C ASP A 84 -7.08 15.77 11.17
N GLY A 85 -6.24 15.84 10.14
CA GLY A 85 -4.77 15.95 10.27
C GLY A 85 -4.04 14.64 10.57
N PHE A 86 -4.71 13.56 10.95
CA PHE A 86 -4.12 12.24 11.13
C PHE A 86 -3.88 11.57 9.78
N ARG A 87 -2.62 11.23 9.46
CA ARG A 87 -2.22 10.76 8.13
C ARG A 87 -1.90 9.27 8.13
N ILE A 88 -2.59 8.53 7.26
CA ILE A 88 -2.42 7.08 7.07
C ILE A 88 -1.94 6.83 5.66
N TYR A 89 -0.77 6.21 5.51
CA TYR A 89 -0.24 5.76 4.23
C TYR A 89 -0.47 4.26 4.04
N ILE A 90 -1.16 3.89 2.97
CA ILE A 90 -1.35 2.51 2.51
C ILE A 90 -0.60 2.39 1.19
N ALA A 91 0.54 1.70 1.19
CA ALA A 91 1.46 1.72 0.07
C ALA A 91 0.91 1.05 -1.21
N GLY A 92 -0.06 0.13 -1.07
CA GLY A 92 -0.42 -0.78 -2.16
C GLY A 92 0.69 -1.79 -2.40
N ASP A 93 0.66 -2.47 -3.53
CA ASP A 93 1.73 -3.39 -3.91
C ASP A 93 2.84 -2.61 -4.64
N THR A 94 3.97 -2.47 -3.99
CA THR A 94 5.09 -1.63 -4.43
C THR A 94 6.42 -2.10 -3.83
N GLU A 95 7.53 -1.70 -4.43
CA GLU A 95 8.85 -1.68 -3.78
C GLU A 95 9.13 -0.31 -3.15
N ASP A 96 10.33 -0.12 -2.58
CA ASP A 96 10.80 1.12 -1.94
C ASP A 96 11.20 2.16 -2.98
N ILE A 97 10.21 2.77 -3.61
CA ILE A 97 10.36 3.69 -4.72
C ILE A 97 10.88 5.08 -4.29
N PRO A 98 11.60 5.80 -5.18
CA PRO A 98 12.15 7.12 -4.86
C PRO A 98 11.11 8.15 -4.42
N GLU A 99 9.89 8.07 -4.95
CA GLU A 99 8.78 8.97 -4.64
C GLU A 99 8.35 8.92 -3.16
N MET A 100 8.70 7.86 -2.43
CA MET A 100 8.46 7.75 -0.97
C MET A 100 9.17 8.85 -0.18
N ALA A 101 10.25 9.43 -0.73
CA ALA A 101 10.93 10.59 -0.13
C ALA A 101 10.04 11.84 -0.01
N ASN A 102 8.96 11.92 -0.79
CA ASN A 102 8.00 13.01 -0.75
C ASN A 102 6.83 12.77 0.22
N ILE A 103 6.70 11.55 0.75
CA ILE A 103 5.66 11.17 1.71
C ILE A 103 6.15 11.56 3.11
N LYS A 104 5.45 12.53 3.74
CA LYS A 104 5.86 13.14 5.01
C LYS A 104 4.72 13.14 6.02
N ASP A 105 5.09 13.31 7.29
CA ASP A 105 4.16 13.48 8.40
C ASP A 105 3.14 12.34 8.52
N ILE A 106 3.61 11.11 8.36
CA ILE A 106 2.78 9.91 8.42
C ILE A 106 2.66 9.40 9.86
N ASP A 107 1.44 9.31 10.36
CA ASP A 107 1.15 8.73 11.68
C ASP A 107 1.20 7.21 11.62
N VAL A 108 0.58 6.63 10.57
CA VAL A 108 0.54 5.17 10.37
C VAL A 108 0.89 4.83 8.92
N ALA A 109 1.82 3.91 8.73
CA ALA A 109 2.13 3.35 7.42
C ALA A 109 1.82 1.85 7.37
N PHE A 110 1.21 1.42 6.27
CA PHE A 110 1.06 0.03 5.88
C PHE A 110 1.98 -0.24 4.70
N LEU A 111 2.99 -1.12 4.87
CA LEU A 111 3.97 -1.46 3.84
C LEU A 111 3.90 -2.95 3.51
N PRO A 112 3.81 -3.34 2.23
CA PRO A 112 3.77 -4.75 1.83
C PRO A 112 5.14 -5.39 1.93
N CYS A 113 5.21 -6.69 2.23
CA CYS A 113 6.46 -7.42 2.38
C CYS A 113 6.35 -8.85 1.85
N ASN A 114 6.11 -9.02 0.55
CA ASN A 114 5.91 -10.34 -0.07
C ASN A 114 6.74 -10.51 -1.33
N GLN A 115 7.74 -11.37 -1.28
CA GLN A 115 8.56 -11.69 -2.44
C GLN A 115 7.90 -12.75 -3.34
N PRO A 116 8.06 -12.64 -4.68
CA PRO A 116 8.82 -11.64 -5.44
C PRO A 116 7.99 -10.39 -5.82
N TYR A 117 6.78 -10.25 -5.31
CA TYR A 117 5.76 -9.33 -5.81
C TYR A 117 5.92 -7.90 -5.28
N THR A 118 6.41 -7.74 -4.04
CA THR A 118 6.55 -6.47 -3.35
C THR A 118 7.91 -6.35 -2.65
N MET A 119 8.00 -5.62 -1.55
CA MET A 119 9.26 -5.38 -0.84
C MET A 119 9.86 -6.64 -0.20
N THR A 120 11.19 -6.70 -0.17
CA THR A 120 11.94 -7.51 0.79
C THR A 120 11.87 -6.88 2.18
N VAL A 121 12.28 -7.62 3.22
CA VAL A 121 12.45 -7.05 4.58
C VAL A 121 13.34 -5.81 4.56
N ASP A 122 14.45 -5.83 3.80
CA ASP A 122 15.39 -4.71 3.72
C ASP A 122 14.78 -3.49 3.00
N GLN A 123 14.00 -3.71 1.97
CA GLN A 123 13.26 -2.64 1.28
C GLN A 123 12.20 -2.02 2.19
N VAL A 124 11.46 -2.82 2.99
CA VAL A 124 10.52 -2.27 3.99
C VAL A 124 11.25 -1.41 5.03
N VAL A 125 12.40 -1.87 5.51
CA VAL A 125 13.22 -1.10 6.46
C VAL A 125 13.71 0.21 5.84
N ASN A 126 14.14 0.19 4.58
CA ASN A 126 14.55 1.39 3.84
C ASN A 126 13.38 2.36 3.65
N ALA A 127 12.25 1.88 3.15
CA ALA A 127 11.02 2.66 2.98
C ALA A 127 10.58 3.30 4.30
N ALA A 128 10.56 2.52 5.39
CA ALA A 128 10.19 2.99 6.72
C ALA A 128 11.11 4.12 7.20
N LYS A 129 12.42 4.02 6.96
CA LYS A 129 13.37 5.09 7.31
C LYS A 129 13.19 6.36 6.48
N ILE A 130 12.83 6.23 5.20
CA ILE A 130 12.59 7.36 4.30
C ILE A 130 11.30 8.10 4.69
N ILE A 131 10.21 7.36 4.93
CA ILE A 131 8.89 7.89 5.26
C ILE A 131 8.86 8.38 6.72
N ASN A 132 9.56 7.67 7.60
CA ASN A 132 9.63 7.89 9.05
C ASN A 132 8.24 7.99 9.72
N PRO A 133 7.37 6.97 9.57
CA PRO A 133 6.06 6.97 10.19
C PRO A 133 6.17 6.78 11.70
N LYS A 134 5.17 7.25 12.49
CA LYS A 134 5.13 6.96 13.94
C LYS A 134 4.88 5.48 14.21
N VAL A 135 3.98 4.86 13.41
CA VAL A 135 3.62 3.44 13.52
C VAL A 135 3.72 2.77 12.16
N LEU A 136 4.31 1.57 12.12
CA LEU A 136 4.42 0.74 10.91
C LEU A 136 3.68 -0.58 11.10
N PHE A 137 2.80 -0.91 10.16
CA PHE A 137 2.19 -2.22 10.01
C PHE A 137 2.69 -2.89 8.73
N PRO A 138 3.56 -3.91 8.80
CA PRO A 138 3.81 -4.78 7.67
C PRO A 138 2.54 -5.57 7.32
N TYR A 139 2.22 -5.69 6.02
CA TYR A 139 1.09 -6.48 5.54
C TYR A 139 1.44 -7.25 4.27
N HIS A 140 0.55 -8.13 3.80
CA HIS A 140 0.74 -8.93 2.60
C HIS A 140 2.10 -9.66 2.63
N TYR A 141 2.41 -10.34 3.74
CA TYR A 141 3.76 -10.86 3.95
C TYR A 141 3.86 -12.40 3.88
N ASN A 142 2.73 -13.14 3.83
CA ASN A 142 2.70 -14.59 3.78
C ASN A 142 3.73 -15.22 4.76
N ASP A 143 4.73 -15.97 4.24
CA ASP A 143 5.78 -16.61 5.03
C ASP A 143 7.04 -15.75 5.21
N THR A 144 7.02 -14.49 4.79
CA THR A 144 8.14 -13.57 4.97
C THR A 144 8.43 -13.34 6.46
N PRO A 145 9.68 -13.40 6.91
CA PRO A 145 10.04 -13.29 8.33
C PRO A 145 9.98 -11.82 8.81
N VAL A 146 8.77 -11.25 8.85
CA VAL A 146 8.52 -9.82 9.16
C VAL A 146 8.97 -9.40 10.56
N HIS A 147 9.19 -10.34 11.50
CA HIS A 147 9.78 -10.05 12.80
C HIS A 147 11.18 -9.41 12.69
N GLN A 148 11.91 -9.66 11.58
CA GLN A 148 13.20 -9.04 11.31
C GLN A 148 13.08 -7.52 11.09
N ILE A 149 11.93 -7.03 10.62
CA ILE A 149 11.68 -5.59 10.44
C ILE A 149 11.78 -4.88 11.80
N ASN A 150 11.15 -5.45 12.83
CA ASN A 150 11.20 -4.91 14.19
C ASN A 150 12.65 -4.86 14.73
N MET A 151 13.42 -5.92 14.51
CA MET A 151 14.81 -5.99 14.91
C MET A 151 15.67 -4.93 14.21
N LYS A 152 15.49 -4.75 12.88
CA LYS A 152 16.28 -3.81 12.06
C LYS A 152 15.89 -2.34 12.28
N LEU A 153 14.68 -2.08 12.76
CA LEU A 153 14.19 -0.73 13.10
C LEU A 153 14.29 -0.42 14.61
N TYR A 154 14.88 -1.34 15.39
CA TYR A 154 15.08 -1.09 16.81
C TYR A 154 15.87 0.22 17.04
N GLY A 155 15.37 1.10 17.90
CA GLY A 155 15.98 2.39 18.20
C GLY A 155 15.73 3.49 17.15
N SER A 156 14.99 3.23 16.08
CA SER A 156 14.66 4.24 15.05
C SER A 156 13.57 5.23 15.48
N GLY A 157 12.83 4.93 16.54
CA GLY A 157 11.64 5.70 16.96
C GLY A 157 10.33 5.27 16.28
N ILE A 158 10.40 4.32 15.33
CA ILE A 158 9.22 3.78 14.64
C ILE A 158 8.65 2.62 15.45
N ASP A 159 7.36 2.69 15.81
CA ASP A 159 6.64 1.60 16.49
C ASP A 159 6.16 0.56 15.46
N VAL A 160 6.87 -0.56 15.36
CA VAL A 160 6.54 -1.65 14.42
C VAL A 160 5.55 -2.60 15.05
N ARG A 161 4.37 -2.73 14.45
CA ARG A 161 3.27 -3.57 14.92
C ARG A 161 2.93 -4.66 13.93
N ILE A 162 3.33 -5.88 14.21
CA ILE A 162 3.00 -7.05 13.39
C ILE A 162 1.60 -7.53 13.77
N ARG A 163 0.76 -7.76 12.76
CA ARG A 163 -0.60 -8.31 12.87
C ARG A 163 -0.74 -9.43 11.85
N ASP A 164 -1.76 -10.26 11.98
CA ASP A 164 -2.01 -11.36 11.03
C ASP A 164 -2.67 -10.82 9.73
N TYR A 165 -1.89 -10.07 8.96
CA TYR A 165 -2.27 -9.47 7.67
C TYR A 165 -1.56 -10.21 6.51
N LYS A 166 -1.72 -11.53 6.48
CA LYS A 166 -1.14 -12.42 5.46
C LYS A 166 -1.83 -12.31 4.11
#